data_e97ffbda4f2385105c8d69b5c566c02b
#
_entry.id   e97ffbda4f2385105c8d69b5c566c02b
#
_cell.length_a   1.000
_cell.length_b   1.000
_cell.length_c   1.000
_cell.angle_alpha   90.00
_cell.angle_beta   90.00
_cell.angle_gamma   90.00
#
_symmetry.space_group_name_H-M   'P 1'
#
loop_
_entity.id
_entity.type
_entity.pdbx_description
1 polymer ?
#
loop_
_entity_poly.entity_id
_entity_poly.type
_entity_poly.pdbx_seq_one_letter_code
_entity_poly.pdbx_strand_id
1 'polypeptide(L)'
;SLDLFRRKYLKTDVHTNRHFLGCPDYGKDPKKSDCKGCGHNFIRAAYAGGRSEIFRTSFTPSPGHEEAYLYDVNAMYAAMMLEAMPVGEGIVPATELTEKDVYSNALTRTGIVDCDVMIPGDCYLPPLPVKRKGKLIFPAGRFRGTWDTAELTLLKEVGGKILKAHRSIWFDEAPIFGNFVRTLYQFRDKSRADWNAGMDWIVKVLLNAAYGKFAMREERSRYVVHPEKIENMVPLDLEADIWSEDVFVSPNYIVPQLAVHITALARRALWKILNGVVKKGGRIYYCDTDSVICSGVKLDADKKLGGLKLENTITRATFTLPKLYLVETKEESTKKKLERNIKVRAKGMGPGIRLGEKGDDPFAGELSESEYFRITTDGEGAASDRSLHRHRLTKFKEGLAAYLKEATKFPRVIPSDKEIRTRYDKRRVLDGGDTSPLVTL
;
A
#
# COMPACT_ATOMS: atom_id res chain seq x y z
N SER A 1 -15.44 -1.78 18.82
CA SER A 1 -14.64 -2.91 18.39
C SER A 1 -15.03 -3.31 16.97
N LEU A 2 -14.15 -3.97 16.23
CA LEU A 2 -14.44 -4.50 14.89
C LEU A 2 -15.54 -5.56 14.89
N ASP A 3 -15.72 -6.26 15.99
CA ASP A 3 -16.81 -7.21 16.16
C ASP A 3 -18.18 -6.51 16.28
N LEU A 4 -18.23 -5.37 16.98
CA LEU A 4 -19.40 -4.50 17.00
C LEU A 4 -19.70 -3.93 15.61
N PHE A 5 -18.65 -3.57 14.85
CA PHE A 5 -18.77 -3.14 13.46
C PHE A 5 -19.40 -4.23 12.58
N ARG A 6 -18.91 -5.48 12.68
CA ARG A 6 -19.46 -6.61 11.95
C ARG A 6 -20.94 -6.80 12.26
N ARG A 7 -21.33 -6.87 13.54
CA ARG A 7 -22.73 -7.07 13.96
C ARG A 7 -23.66 -5.94 13.55
N LYS A 8 -23.17 -4.70 13.57
CA LYS A 8 -23.99 -3.51 13.32
C LYS A 8 -24.06 -3.13 11.84
N TYR A 9 -22.98 -3.30 11.10
CA TYR A 9 -22.85 -2.78 9.73
C TYR A 9 -22.67 -3.85 8.65
N LEU A 10 -22.04 -4.98 8.95
CA LEU A 10 -21.98 -6.12 8.06
C LEU A 10 -23.16 -7.06 8.38
N LYS A 11 -24.37 -6.68 8.04
CA LYS A 11 -25.57 -7.49 8.27
C LYS A 11 -25.62 -8.78 7.44
N THR A 12 -24.73 -8.96 6.51
CA THR A 12 -24.58 -10.19 5.71
C THR A 12 -23.53 -11.08 6.34
N ASP A 13 -23.73 -12.37 6.33
CA ASP A 13 -22.74 -13.36 6.69
C ASP A 13 -21.57 -13.30 5.71
N VAL A 14 -20.59 -12.45 6.02
CA VAL A 14 -19.31 -12.47 5.35
C VAL A 14 -18.58 -13.70 5.85
N HIS A 15 -18.72 -14.80 5.14
CA HIS A 15 -18.20 -16.09 5.59
C HIS A 15 -16.68 -16.08 5.55
N THR A 16 -16.07 -16.47 6.66
CA THR A 16 -14.63 -16.54 6.85
C THR A 16 -14.11 -17.96 6.74
N ASN A 17 -14.63 -18.75 5.80
CA ASN A 17 -14.16 -20.11 5.68
C ASN A 17 -12.71 -20.13 5.22
N ARG A 18 -11.81 -20.64 6.06
CA ARG A 18 -10.38 -20.71 5.81
C ARG A 18 -10.00 -21.72 4.74
N HIS A 19 -10.88 -22.66 4.48
CA HIS A 19 -10.62 -23.81 3.64
C HIS A 19 -11.55 -23.80 2.43
N PHE A 20 -11.09 -24.35 1.33
CA PHE A 20 -11.93 -24.60 0.19
C PHE A 20 -12.93 -25.73 0.52
N LEU A 21 -14.11 -25.66 -0.06
CA LEU A 21 -15.04 -26.78 -0.08
C LEU A 21 -14.33 -28.03 -0.61
N GLY A 22 -14.45 -29.16 0.10
CA GLY A 22 -13.72 -30.40 -0.22
C GLY A 22 -12.35 -30.53 0.46
N CYS A 23 -11.86 -29.54 1.17
CA CYS A 23 -10.70 -29.71 2.05
C CYS A 23 -11.12 -30.59 3.25
N PRO A 24 -10.31 -31.60 3.66
CA PRO A 24 -10.59 -32.43 4.83
C PRO A 24 -10.77 -31.63 6.14
N ASP A 25 -10.24 -30.44 6.19
CA ASP A 25 -10.33 -29.55 7.34
C ASP A 25 -11.41 -28.45 7.20
N TYR A 26 -12.28 -28.57 6.19
CA TYR A 26 -13.39 -27.65 6.00
C TYR A 26 -14.32 -27.68 7.23
N GLY A 27 -14.54 -26.50 7.84
CA GLY A 27 -15.38 -26.36 9.03
C GLY A 27 -14.74 -26.82 10.35
N LYS A 28 -13.51 -27.38 10.36
CA LYS A 28 -12.83 -27.75 11.60
C LYS A 28 -12.31 -26.52 12.36
N ASP A 29 -12.14 -26.68 13.68
CA ASP A 29 -11.42 -25.72 14.51
C ASP A 29 -10.01 -25.53 13.94
N PRO A 30 -9.57 -24.28 13.71
CA PRO A 30 -8.24 -23.97 13.20
C PRO A 30 -7.09 -24.60 13.99
N LYS A 31 -7.26 -24.77 15.29
CA LYS A 31 -6.25 -25.39 16.19
C LYS A 31 -6.11 -26.91 15.98
N LYS A 32 -7.13 -27.54 15.35
CA LYS A 32 -7.19 -28.98 15.08
C LYS A 32 -7.03 -29.31 13.61
N SER A 33 -6.64 -28.32 12.79
CA SER A 33 -6.56 -28.43 11.34
C SER A 33 -5.11 -28.68 10.93
N ASP A 34 -4.87 -29.73 10.16
CA ASP A 34 -3.57 -30.01 9.53
C ASP A 34 -3.30 -29.06 8.35
N CYS A 35 -4.34 -28.59 7.71
CA CYS A 35 -4.25 -27.62 6.64
C CYS A 35 -4.18 -26.19 7.17
N LYS A 36 -3.12 -25.48 6.84
CA LYS A 36 -2.90 -24.07 7.25
C LYS A 36 -3.83 -23.05 6.54
N GLY A 37 -5.08 -23.42 6.22
CA GLY A 37 -6.08 -22.53 5.60
C GLY A 37 -5.86 -22.32 4.10
N CYS A 38 -6.04 -23.35 3.30
CA CYS A 38 -5.82 -23.35 1.85
C CYS A 38 -6.62 -22.26 1.11
N GLY A 39 -7.87 -22.01 1.51
CA GLY A 39 -8.72 -20.97 0.94
C GLY A 39 -8.18 -19.58 1.23
N HIS A 40 -7.90 -19.25 2.48
CA HIS A 40 -7.31 -17.97 2.86
C HIS A 40 -5.93 -17.74 2.22
N ASN A 41 -5.08 -18.78 2.14
CA ASN A 41 -3.76 -18.67 1.53
C ASN A 41 -3.87 -18.39 0.03
N PHE A 42 -4.82 -19.02 -0.66
CA PHE A 42 -5.10 -18.73 -2.07
C PHE A 42 -5.56 -17.28 -2.27
N ILE A 43 -6.52 -16.82 -1.48
CA ILE A 43 -7.03 -15.45 -1.55
C ILE A 43 -5.90 -14.44 -1.25
N ARG A 44 -5.09 -14.70 -0.22
CA ARG A 44 -3.95 -13.87 0.17
C ARG A 44 -2.85 -13.79 -0.89
N ALA A 45 -2.74 -14.76 -1.79
CA ALA A 45 -1.81 -14.69 -2.92
C ALA A 45 -2.09 -13.47 -3.81
N ALA A 46 -3.35 -13.08 -3.96
CA ALA A 46 -3.78 -11.88 -4.68
C ALA A 46 -3.59 -10.58 -3.89
N TYR A 47 -3.30 -10.65 -2.57
CA TYR A 47 -3.15 -9.44 -1.76
C TYR A 47 -1.86 -8.70 -2.12
N ALA A 48 -1.97 -7.51 -2.65
CA ALA A 48 -0.86 -6.62 -2.96
C ALA A 48 -1.16 -5.20 -2.44
N GLY A 49 -0.11 -4.47 -2.07
CA GLY A 49 -0.21 -3.07 -1.66
C GLY A 49 -0.47 -2.11 -2.82
N GLY A 50 -0.44 -0.82 -2.57
CA GLY A 50 -0.58 0.22 -3.58
C GLY A 50 0.56 0.23 -4.59
N ARG A 51 0.30 0.74 -5.79
CA ARG A 51 1.31 0.96 -6.83
C ARG A 51 2.19 2.14 -6.44
N SER A 52 3.51 1.96 -6.49
CA SER A 52 4.47 3.04 -6.27
C SER A 52 5.64 2.86 -7.23
N GLU A 53 5.73 3.73 -8.23
CA GLU A 53 6.69 3.66 -9.34
C GLU A 53 7.19 5.03 -9.78
N ILE A 54 8.42 5.05 -10.30
CA ILE A 54 9.02 6.17 -11.01
C ILE A 54 8.89 5.90 -12.51
N PHE A 55 8.28 6.82 -13.24
CA PHE A 55 8.15 6.76 -14.69
C PHE A 55 9.21 7.61 -15.38
N ARG A 56 9.64 8.70 -14.73
CA ARG A 56 10.75 9.57 -15.13
C ARG A 56 11.55 9.98 -13.90
N THR A 57 12.87 9.97 -14.01
CA THR A 57 13.77 10.22 -12.88
C THR A 57 13.84 11.70 -12.50
N SER A 58 13.43 12.62 -13.38
CA SER A 58 13.42 14.05 -13.11
C SER A 58 12.30 14.78 -13.84
N PHE A 59 11.93 15.93 -13.30
CA PHE A 59 11.11 16.95 -13.96
C PHE A 59 11.89 18.26 -14.04
N THR A 60 12.05 18.76 -15.25
CA THR A 60 12.53 20.11 -15.55
C THR A 60 11.54 20.72 -16.54
N PRO A 61 11.18 22.01 -16.39
CA PRO A 61 10.28 22.70 -17.30
C PRO A 61 10.73 22.60 -18.77
N SER A 62 9.78 22.36 -19.67
CA SER A 62 10.00 22.29 -21.11
C SER A 62 8.73 22.73 -21.84
N PRO A 63 8.78 23.11 -23.14
CA PRO A 63 7.60 23.54 -23.90
C PRO A 63 6.46 22.53 -23.79
N GLY A 64 5.26 22.99 -23.43
CA GLY A 64 4.06 22.18 -23.14
C GLY A 64 4.07 21.42 -21.81
N HIS A 65 5.17 21.55 -21.05
CA HIS A 65 5.34 20.93 -19.72
C HIS A 65 6.06 21.91 -18.78
N GLU A 66 5.56 23.14 -18.67
CA GLU A 66 6.15 24.22 -17.88
C GLU A 66 6.06 23.96 -16.37
N GLU A 67 5.01 23.25 -15.96
CA GLU A 67 4.74 22.86 -14.57
C GLU A 67 4.34 21.39 -14.49
N ALA A 68 4.66 20.74 -13.39
CA ALA A 68 4.08 19.48 -13.02
C ALA A 68 3.13 19.64 -11.82
N TYR A 69 2.19 18.74 -11.71
CA TYR A 69 1.12 18.79 -10.73
C TYR A 69 1.14 17.53 -9.88
N LEU A 70 1.14 17.69 -8.56
CA LEU A 70 0.94 16.62 -7.61
C LEU A 70 -0.54 16.56 -7.25
N TYR A 71 -1.17 15.48 -7.63
CA TYR A 71 -2.55 15.15 -7.23
C TYR A 71 -2.55 14.00 -6.23
N ASP A 72 -3.51 14.02 -5.32
CA ASP A 72 -3.78 12.97 -4.34
C ASP A 72 -5.27 12.62 -4.34
N VAL A 73 -5.61 11.35 -4.19
CA VAL A 73 -7.01 10.90 -4.12
C VAL A 73 -7.50 10.94 -2.67
N ASN A 74 -8.51 11.76 -2.42
CA ASN A 74 -9.08 11.93 -1.08
C ASN A 74 -9.57 10.61 -0.50
N ALA A 75 -8.87 10.11 0.53
CA ALA A 75 -9.18 8.89 1.28
C ALA A 75 -9.50 7.70 0.36
N MET A 76 -8.60 7.40 -0.59
CA MET A 76 -8.79 6.41 -1.66
C MET A 76 -9.35 5.07 -1.14
N TYR A 77 -8.76 4.46 -0.12
CA TYR A 77 -9.23 3.16 0.37
C TYR A 77 -10.66 3.23 0.94
N ALA A 78 -11.01 4.31 1.62
CA ALA A 78 -12.37 4.51 2.11
C ALA A 78 -13.36 4.73 0.95
N ALA A 79 -12.94 5.43 -0.11
CA ALA A 79 -13.73 5.58 -1.32
C ALA A 79 -13.97 4.22 -2.02
N MET A 80 -12.94 3.39 -2.10
CA MET A 80 -13.08 2.03 -2.67
C MET A 80 -14.01 1.14 -1.84
N MET A 81 -14.10 1.33 -0.54
CA MET A 81 -15.07 0.62 0.31
C MET A 81 -16.54 0.99 0.04
N LEU A 82 -16.82 2.04 -0.74
CA LEU A 82 -18.18 2.37 -1.18
C LEU A 82 -18.64 1.52 -2.37
N GLU A 83 -17.72 0.89 -3.08
CA GLU A 83 -18.03 -0.04 -4.17
C GLU A 83 -18.65 -1.32 -3.62
N ALA A 84 -19.19 -2.14 -4.51
CA ALA A 84 -19.67 -3.48 -4.16
C ALA A 84 -18.49 -4.35 -3.67
N MET A 85 -18.71 -5.08 -2.59
CA MET A 85 -17.70 -5.90 -1.92
C MET A 85 -18.04 -7.38 -2.01
N PRO A 86 -17.03 -8.29 -2.07
CA PRO A 86 -17.24 -9.72 -2.05
C PRO A 86 -17.89 -10.18 -0.75
N VAL A 87 -19.05 -10.80 -0.85
CA VAL A 87 -19.87 -11.32 0.27
C VAL A 87 -20.26 -12.78 0.05
N GLY A 88 -20.75 -13.41 1.11
CA GLY A 88 -21.17 -14.80 1.07
C GLY A 88 -20.02 -15.82 1.02
N GLU A 89 -20.36 -17.06 0.78
CA GLU A 89 -19.39 -18.12 0.60
C GLU A 89 -18.74 -18.07 -0.78
N GLY A 90 -17.43 -18.32 -0.82
CA GLY A 90 -16.71 -18.36 -2.09
C GLY A 90 -17.05 -19.62 -2.89
N ILE A 91 -17.48 -19.44 -4.12
CA ILE A 91 -17.82 -20.53 -5.04
C ILE A 91 -16.59 -20.87 -5.87
N VAL A 92 -16.17 -22.14 -5.82
CA VAL A 92 -15.11 -22.68 -6.67
C VAL A 92 -15.77 -23.39 -7.86
N PRO A 93 -15.51 -22.97 -9.11
CA PRO A 93 -16.04 -23.66 -10.29
C PRO A 93 -15.57 -25.12 -10.36
N ALA A 94 -16.44 -26.00 -10.79
CA ALA A 94 -16.10 -27.41 -10.99
C ALA A 94 -15.26 -27.65 -12.26
N THR A 95 -15.28 -26.73 -13.20
CA THR A 95 -14.58 -26.81 -14.49
C THR A 95 -13.55 -25.70 -14.65
N GLU A 96 -12.54 -25.92 -15.49
CA GLU A 96 -11.62 -24.87 -15.91
C GLU A 96 -12.37 -23.74 -16.62
N LEU A 97 -12.00 -22.49 -16.34
CA LEU A 97 -12.62 -21.33 -16.95
C LEU A 97 -11.78 -20.84 -18.14
N THR A 98 -12.46 -20.47 -19.21
CA THR A 98 -11.85 -19.73 -20.32
C THR A 98 -11.71 -18.25 -19.97
N GLU A 99 -10.93 -17.52 -20.77
CA GLU A 99 -10.85 -16.05 -20.67
C GLU A 99 -12.24 -15.39 -20.72
N LYS A 100 -13.10 -15.87 -21.64
CA LYS A 100 -14.47 -15.36 -21.77
C LYS A 100 -15.29 -15.57 -20.50
N ASP A 101 -15.16 -16.75 -19.88
CA ASP A 101 -15.88 -17.07 -18.64
C ASP A 101 -15.42 -16.18 -17.48
N VAL A 102 -14.11 -15.93 -17.37
CA VAL A 102 -13.57 -15.01 -16.35
C VAL A 102 -14.16 -13.63 -16.50
N TYR A 103 -14.20 -13.10 -17.72
CA TYR A 103 -14.76 -11.75 -17.94
C TYR A 103 -16.29 -11.70 -17.81
N SER A 104 -17.01 -12.75 -18.20
CA SER A 104 -18.47 -12.83 -18.02
C SER A 104 -18.83 -12.86 -16.53
N ASN A 105 -18.17 -13.69 -15.77
CA ASN A 105 -18.40 -13.79 -14.33
C ASN A 105 -18.04 -12.48 -13.59
N ALA A 106 -17.00 -11.77 -14.03
CA ALA A 106 -16.58 -10.50 -13.47
C ALA A 106 -17.57 -9.34 -13.68
N LEU A 107 -18.62 -9.51 -14.46
CA LEU A 107 -19.68 -8.51 -14.62
C LEU A 107 -20.66 -8.47 -13.43
N THR A 108 -20.78 -9.57 -12.71
CA THR A 108 -21.80 -9.73 -11.64
C THR A 108 -21.22 -10.24 -10.33
N ARG A 109 -19.95 -10.63 -10.31
CA ARG A 109 -19.28 -11.24 -9.16
C ARG A 109 -17.84 -10.78 -9.04
N THR A 110 -17.35 -10.70 -7.83
CA THR A 110 -15.91 -10.56 -7.56
C THR A 110 -15.25 -11.94 -7.60
N GLY A 111 -14.25 -12.08 -8.47
CA GLY A 111 -13.42 -13.29 -8.56
C GLY A 111 -11.99 -13.05 -8.13
N ILE A 112 -11.37 -14.08 -7.55
CA ILE A 112 -9.93 -14.17 -7.36
C ILE A 112 -9.45 -15.33 -8.21
N VAL A 113 -8.56 -15.05 -9.18
CA VAL A 113 -8.19 -15.99 -10.24
C VAL A 113 -6.67 -16.14 -10.29
N ASP A 114 -6.19 -17.37 -10.21
CA ASP A 114 -4.82 -17.77 -10.52
C ASP A 114 -4.76 -18.12 -12.01
N CYS A 115 -4.03 -17.36 -12.78
CA CYS A 115 -3.98 -17.52 -14.23
C CYS A 115 -2.62 -17.14 -14.83
N ASP A 116 -2.36 -17.70 -16.02
CA ASP A 116 -1.31 -17.20 -16.92
C ASP A 116 -1.86 -16.06 -17.75
N VAL A 117 -1.12 -15.00 -17.84
CA VAL A 117 -1.49 -13.80 -18.60
C VAL A 117 -0.38 -13.43 -19.58
N MET A 118 -0.78 -12.69 -20.63
CA MET A 118 0.13 -12.03 -21.57
C MET A 118 -0.22 -10.54 -21.63
N ILE A 119 0.77 -9.70 -21.43
CA ILE A 119 0.67 -8.24 -21.62
C ILE A 119 1.65 -7.85 -22.71
N PRO A 120 1.26 -7.08 -23.74
CA PRO A 120 2.17 -6.64 -24.81
C PRO A 120 3.45 -6.03 -24.26
N GLY A 121 4.60 -6.34 -24.87
CA GLY A 121 5.92 -5.92 -24.39
C GLY A 121 6.15 -4.39 -24.45
N ASP A 122 5.42 -3.71 -25.33
CA ASP A 122 5.41 -2.25 -25.51
C ASP A 122 4.40 -1.53 -24.61
N CYS A 123 3.65 -2.25 -23.78
CA CYS A 123 2.68 -1.67 -22.85
C CYS A 123 3.38 -0.78 -21.84
N TYR A 124 3.20 0.53 -21.92
CA TYR A 124 3.82 1.50 -21.00
C TYR A 124 3.31 1.41 -19.56
N LEU A 125 2.02 1.08 -19.38
CA LEU A 125 1.32 0.99 -18.10
C LEU A 125 0.70 -0.40 -17.87
N PRO A 126 1.50 -1.46 -17.64
CA PRO A 126 0.95 -2.77 -17.31
C PRO A 126 0.10 -2.69 -16.04
N PRO A 127 -1.11 -3.29 -16.02
CA PRO A 127 -2.02 -3.12 -14.89
C PRO A 127 -1.77 -4.09 -13.72
N LEU A 128 -1.20 -5.26 -13.96
CA LEU A 128 -1.16 -6.35 -12.99
C LEU A 128 0.08 -6.35 -12.11
N PRO A 129 -0.08 -6.37 -10.77
CA PRO A 129 1.03 -6.43 -9.83
C PRO A 129 1.64 -7.83 -9.73
N VAL A 130 2.96 -7.89 -9.62
CA VAL A 130 3.74 -9.11 -9.32
C VAL A 130 4.70 -8.83 -8.17
N LYS A 131 4.79 -9.75 -7.21
CA LYS A 131 5.78 -9.67 -6.13
C LYS A 131 7.07 -10.34 -6.58
N ARG A 132 8.16 -9.59 -6.67
CA ARG A 132 9.48 -10.09 -7.02
C ARG A 132 10.51 -9.60 -5.99
N LYS A 133 11.20 -10.53 -5.34
CA LYS A 133 12.22 -10.22 -4.31
C LYS A 133 11.72 -9.20 -3.26
N GLY A 134 10.49 -9.40 -2.76
CA GLY A 134 9.87 -8.52 -1.74
C GLY A 134 9.36 -7.16 -2.27
N LYS A 135 9.50 -6.87 -3.56
CA LYS A 135 9.03 -5.64 -4.19
C LYS A 135 7.81 -5.90 -5.07
N LEU A 136 6.92 -4.92 -5.14
CA LEU A 136 5.79 -4.94 -6.05
C LEU A 136 6.22 -4.27 -7.36
N ILE A 137 6.11 -5.00 -8.47
CA ILE A 137 6.41 -4.53 -9.83
C ILE A 137 5.20 -4.75 -10.72
N PHE A 138 5.14 -4.07 -11.86
CA PHE A 138 4.08 -4.19 -12.87
C PHE A 138 4.74 -4.52 -14.22
N PRO A 139 4.97 -5.81 -14.52
CA PRO A 139 5.71 -6.23 -15.70
C PRO A 139 4.81 -6.34 -16.93
N ALA A 140 5.43 -6.27 -18.10
CA ALA A 140 4.88 -6.74 -19.38
C ALA A 140 5.37 -8.17 -19.68
N GLY A 141 4.87 -8.81 -20.75
CA GLY A 141 5.22 -10.14 -21.16
C GLY A 141 4.29 -11.22 -20.62
N ARG A 142 4.79 -12.47 -20.59
CA ARG A 142 4.03 -13.63 -20.11
C ARG A 142 4.43 -13.97 -18.69
N PHE A 143 3.44 -14.12 -17.79
CA PHE A 143 3.68 -14.50 -16.39
C PHE A 143 2.41 -15.06 -15.77
N ARG A 144 2.59 -15.76 -14.64
CA ARG A 144 1.50 -16.30 -13.83
C ARG A 144 1.38 -15.55 -12.52
N GLY A 145 0.15 -15.43 -12.02
CA GLY A 145 -0.13 -14.91 -10.70
C GLY A 145 -1.59 -15.07 -10.31
N THR A 146 -1.89 -14.59 -9.13
CA THR A 146 -3.26 -14.59 -8.60
C THR A 146 -3.72 -13.14 -8.44
N TRP A 147 -4.84 -12.79 -9.05
CA TRP A 147 -5.37 -11.43 -9.05
C TRP A 147 -6.87 -11.39 -8.80
N ASP A 148 -7.32 -10.24 -8.32
CA ASP A 148 -8.72 -9.88 -8.28
C ASP A 148 -9.21 -9.50 -9.69
N THR A 149 -10.46 -9.85 -10.00
CA THR A 149 -11.06 -9.55 -11.31
C THR A 149 -11.17 -8.06 -11.61
N ALA A 150 -11.21 -7.20 -10.58
CA ALA A 150 -11.16 -5.75 -10.78
C ALA A 150 -9.89 -5.30 -11.52
N GLU A 151 -8.76 -6.00 -11.34
CA GLU A 151 -7.52 -5.72 -12.06
C GLU A 151 -7.44 -6.50 -13.38
N LEU A 152 -7.89 -7.75 -13.41
CA LEU A 152 -7.86 -8.58 -14.63
C LEU A 152 -8.65 -7.95 -15.77
N THR A 153 -9.76 -7.26 -15.48
CA THR A 153 -10.54 -6.55 -16.49
C THR A 153 -9.76 -5.47 -17.23
N LEU A 154 -8.71 -4.91 -16.61
CA LEU A 154 -7.84 -3.91 -17.23
C LEU A 154 -6.95 -4.48 -18.34
N LEU A 155 -6.76 -5.81 -18.40
CA LEU A 155 -6.00 -6.44 -19.49
C LEU A 155 -6.58 -6.07 -20.87
N LYS A 156 -7.91 -6.01 -21.00
CA LYS A 156 -8.56 -5.61 -22.24
C LYS A 156 -8.16 -4.21 -22.73
N GLU A 157 -7.93 -3.29 -21.78
CA GLU A 157 -7.57 -1.91 -22.12
C GLU A 157 -6.13 -1.76 -22.63
N VAL A 158 -5.28 -2.74 -22.33
CA VAL A 158 -3.86 -2.75 -22.75
C VAL A 158 -3.56 -3.80 -23.83
N GLY A 159 -4.59 -4.44 -24.40
CA GLY A 159 -4.41 -5.52 -25.38
C GLY A 159 -3.85 -6.81 -24.78
N GLY A 160 -3.90 -6.96 -23.49
CA GLY A 160 -3.51 -8.18 -22.76
C GLY A 160 -4.56 -9.26 -22.83
N LYS A 161 -4.16 -10.50 -22.48
CA LYS A 161 -5.01 -11.71 -22.53
C LYS A 161 -4.79 -12.59 -21.32
N ILE A 162 -5.83 -13.31 -20.92
CA ILE A 162 -5.72 -14.45 -20.02
C ILE A 162 -5.48 -15.68 -20.88
N LEU A 163 -4.32 -16.33 -20.74
CA LEU A 163 -3.95 -17.50 -21.53
C LEU A 163 -4.55 -18.78 -20.97
N LYS A 164 -4.54 -18.90 -19.65
CA LYS A 164 -5.10 -20.05 -18.93
C LYS A 164 -5.49 -19.67 -17.53
N ALA A 165 -6.72 -19.98 -17.10
CA ALA A 165 -7.15 -19.87 -15.72
C ALA A 165 -6.97 -21.25 -15.04
N HIS A 166 -6.15 -21.32 -13.99
CA HIS A 166 -5.82 -22.57 -13.30
C HIS A 166 -6.77 -22.84 -12.13
N ARG A 167 -7.12 -21.78 -11.40
CA ARG A 167 -7.98 -21.87 -10.22
C ARG A 167 -8.65 -20.53 -9.97
N SER A 168 -9.89 -20.57 -9.49
CA SER A 168 -10.59 -19.36 -9.11
C SER A 168 -11.53 -19.57 -7.94
N ILE A 169 -11.88 -18.49 -7.26
CA ILE A 169 -12.97 -18.45 -6.27
C ILE A 169 -13.79 -17.17 -6.54
N TRP A 170 -15.10 -17.31 -6.49
CA TRP A 170 -16.05 -16.26 -6.85
C TRP A 170 -16.98 -15.94 -5.69
N PHE A 171 -17.29 -14.67 -5.52
CA PHE A 171 -18.14 -14.16 -4.45
C PHE A 171 -19.26 -13.32 -5.07
N ASP A 172 -20.42 -13.39 -4.44
CA ASP A 172 -21.49 -12.41 -4.70
C ASP A 172 -21.06 -11.02 -4.20
N GLU A 173 -21.74 -9.97 -4.63
CA GLU A 173 -21.38 -8.59 -4.33
C GLU A 173 -22.49 -7.85 -3.58
N ALA A 174 -22.10 -7.03 -2.60
CA ALA A 174 -23.01 -6.13 -1.92
C ALA A 174 -22.30 -4.86 -1.40
N PRO A 175 -22.97 -3.68 -1.36
CA PRO A 175 -22.40 -2.43 -0.86
C PRO A 175 -22.45 -2.35 0.68
N ILE A 176 -21.64 -3.16 1.36
CA ILE A 176 -21.72 -3.39 2.80
C ILE A 176 -21.16 -2.27 3.67
N PHE A 177 -20.26 -1.42 3.13
CA PHE A 177 -19.57 -0.37 3.91
C PHE A 177 -20.19 1.02 3.77
N GLY A 178 -21.23 1.20 2.95
CA GLY A 178 -21.76 2.51 2.60
C GLY A 178 -22.09 3.39 3.81
N ASN A 179 -22.85 2.85 4.78
CA ASN A 179 -23.22 3.59 5.97
C ASN A 179 -22.01 3.90 6.88
N PHE A 180 -21.12 2.94 7.07
CA PHE A 180 -19.91 3.11 7.88
C PHE A 180 -19.01 4.22 7.34
N VAL A 181 -18.67 4.15 6.07
CA VAL A 181 -17.77 5.12 5.43
C VAL A 181 -18.38 6.52 5.41
N ARG A 182 -19.65 6.65 5.00
CA ARG A 182 -20.33 7.94 4.94
C ARG A 182 -20.45 8.59 6.33
N THR A 183 -20.83 7.82 7.35
CA THR A 183 -20.92 8.32 8.72
C THR A 183 -19.56 8.83 9.22
N LEU A 184 -18.50 8.04 9.06
CA LEU A 184 -17.16 8.47 9.48
C LEU A 184 -16.68 9.69 8.69
N TYR A 185 -16.95 9.75 7.39
CA TYR A 185 -16.54 10.89 6.58
C TYR A 185 -17.29 12.16 6.98
N GLN A 186 -18.59 12.09 7.27
CA GLN A 186 -19.37 13.20 7.81
C GLN A 186 -18.84 13.68 9.18
N PHE A 187 -18.45 12.75 10.06
CA PHE A 187 -17.80 13.10 11.33
C PHE A 187 -16.48 13.82 11.10
N ARG A 188 -15.74 13.42 10.10
CA ARG A 188 -14.47 14.06 9.73
C ARG A 188 -14.68 15.47 9.22
N ASP A 189 -15.65 15.68 8.34
CA ASP A 189 -15.97 17.01 7.81
C ASP A 189 -16.47 17.93 8.93
N LYS A 190 -17.33 17.45 9.85
CA LYS A 190 -17.75 18.19 11.03
C LYS A 190 -16.57 18.54 11.93
N SER A 191 -15.67 17.58 12.23
CA SER A 191 -14.49 17.82 13.06
C SER A 191 -13.57 18.89 12.49
N ARG A 192 -13.45 18.98 11.17
CA ARG A 192 -12.69 20.02 10.48
C ARG A 192 -13.38 21.39 10.57
N ALA A 193 -14.71 21.42 10.41
CA ALA A 193 -15.48 22.64 10.58
C ALA A 193 -15.39 23.18 12.02
N ASP A 194 -15.41 22.29 13.01
CA ASP A 194 -15.31 22.60 14.43
C ASP A 194 -13.85 22.77 14.92
N TRP A 195 -12.86 22.79 14.01
CA TRP A 195 -11.42 22.90 14.31
C TRP A 195 -10.90 21.83 15.29
N ASN A 196 -11.55 20.67 15.36
CA ASN A 196 -11.15 19.56 16.23
C ASN A 196 -10.15 18.64 15.52
N ALA A 197 -8.88 19.02 15.53
CA ALA A 197 -7.79 18.28 14.88
C ALA A 197 -7.60 16.85 15.44
N GLY A 198 -7.85 16.65 16.74
CA GLY A 198 -7.75 15.31 17.36
C GLY A 198 -8.78 14.34 16.81
N MET A 199 -10.04 14.78 16.69
CA MET A 199 -11.11 13.95 16.14
C MET A 199 -10.91 13.70 14.62
N ASP A 200 -10.54 14.71 13.83
CA ASP A 200 -10.21 14.54 12.40
C ASP A 200 -9.12 13.47 12.22
N TRP A 201 -8.07 13.50 13.07
CA TRP A 201 -7.00 12.52 13.04
C TRP A 201 -7.47 11.11 13.41
N ILE A 202 -8.26 10.95 14.48
CA ILE A 202 -8.82 9.66 14.89
C ILE A 202 -9.66 9.05 13.77
N VAL A 203 -10.56 9.82 13.18
CA VAL A 203 -11.43 9.34 12.10
C VAL A 203 -10.62 8.99 10.87
N LYS A 204 -9.60 9.78 10.51
CA LYS A 204 -8.65 9.46 9.43
C LYS A 204 -7.96 8.12 9.67
N VAL A 205 -7.48 7.88 10.90
CA VAL A 205 -6.84 6.61 11.27
C VAL A 205 -7.82 5.45 11.17
N LEU A 206 -9.06 5.60 11.65
CA LEU A 206 -10.09 4.56 11.57
C LEU A 206 -10.41 4.18 10.12
N LEU A 207 -10.62 5.16 9.24
CA LEU A 207 -10.88 4.92 7.81
C LEU A 207 -9.71 4.21 7.12
N ASN A 208 -8.48 4.63 7.40
CA ASN A 208 -7.29 4.07 6.76
C ASN A 208 -6.87 2.71 7.33
N ALA A 209 -7.20 2.42 8.61
CA ALA A 209 -6.84 1.16 9.24
C ALA A 209 -7.86 0.04 8.98
N ALA A 210 -9.10 0.38 8.60
CA ALA A 210 -10.19 -0.58 8.48
C ALA A 210 -9.84 -1.74 7.53
N TYR A 211 -9.43 -1.44 6.29
CA TYR A 211 -9.13 -2.46 5.30
C TYR A 211 -7.94 -3.34 5.69
N GLY A 212 -6.93 -2.76 6.34
CA GLY A 212 -5.74 -3.49 6.80
C GLY A 212 -6.05 -4.55 7.86
N LYS A 213 -7.11 -4.35 8.64
CA LYS A 213 -7.56 -5.32 9.64
C LYS A 213 -8.15 -6.58 9.01
N PHE A 214 -8.81 -6.47 7.87
CA PHE A 214 -9.32 -7.64 7.14
C PHE A 214 -8.18 -8.53 6.60
N ALA A 215 -7.00 -7.95 6.32
CA ALA A 215 -5.83 -8.66 5.83
C ALA A 215 -4.94 -9.27 6.93
N MET A 216 -5.25 -9.07 8.21
CA MET A 216 -4.40 -9.55 9.31
C MET A 216 -4.16 -11.06 9.20
N ARG A 217 -2.94 -11.48 9.57
CA ARG A 217 -2.62 -12.91 9.70
C ARG A 217 -3.20 -13.46 10.98
N GLU A 218 -3.58 -14.72 10.94
CA GLU A 218 -4.11 -15.46 12.08
C GLU A 218 -3.00 -15.96 12.98
N GLU A 219 -1.84 -16.26 12.42
CA GLU A 219 -0.63 -16.60 13.16
C GLU A 219 0.01 -15.34 13.71
N ARG A 220 0.28 -15.31 15.02
CA ARG A 220 0.92 -14.20 15.71
C ARG A 220 1.92 -14.73 16.71
N SER A 221 3.03 -14.07 16.85
CA SER A 221 3.96 -14.35 17.96
C SER A 221 3.44 -13.69 19.24
N ARG A 222 3.27 -14.47 20.27
CA ARG A 222 3.05 -14.01 21.64
C ARG A 222 4.40 -13.99 22.35
N TYR A 223 4.69 -12.90 23.06
CA TYR A 223 5.88 -12.78 23.88
C TYR A 223 5.53 -13.09 25.32
N VAL A 224 6.33 -13.96 25.96
CA VAL A 224 6.16 -14.37 27.34
C VAL A 224 7.48 -14.07 28.07
N VAL A 225 7.37 -13.45 29.23
CA VAL A 225 8.48 -13.14 30.12
C VAL A 225 8.38 -14.11 31.28
N HIS A 226 9.52 -14.74 31.66
CA HIS A 226 9.59 -15.75 32.71
C HIS A 226 8.50 -16.84 32.57
N PRO A 227 8.48 -17.59 31.47
CA PRO A 227 7.46 -18.63 31.28
C PRO A 227 7.67 -19.79 32.27
N GLU A 228 6.58 -20.26 32.84
CA GLU A 228 6.61 -21.48 33.68
C GLU A 228 6.97 -22.75 32.88
N LYS A 229 6.63 -22.75 31.57
CA LYS A 229 6.91 -23.83 30.61
C LYS A 229 7.39 -23.23 29.30
N ILE A 230 8.45 -23.78 28.75
CA ILE A 230 9.10 -23.33 27.53
C ILE A 230 8.84 -24.24 26.32
N GLU A 231 7.97 -25.24 26.48
CA GLU A 231 7.61 -26.15 25.36
C GLU A 231 7.02 -25.37 24.18
N ASN A 232 7.57 -25.62 22.99
CA ASN A 232 7.20 -24.93 21.74
C ASN A 232 7.48 -23.42 21.69
N MET A 233 8.30 -22.91 22.59
CA MET A 233 8.74 -21.51 22.59
C MET A 233 10.14 -21.36 22.01
N VAL A 234 10.38 -20.21 21.36
CA VAL A 234 11.69 -19.82 20.83
C VAL A 234 12.27 -18.73 21.71
N PRO A 235 13.51 -18.90 22.23
CA PRO A 235 14.13 -17.86 23.02
C PRO A 235 14.40 -16.62 22.18
N LEU A 236 14.06 -15.47 22.72
CA LEU A 236 14.31 -14.16 22.08
C LEU A 236 15.45 -13.42 22.78
N ASP A 237 15.51 -13.52 24.08
CA ASP A 237 16.53 -12.95 24.90
C ASP A 237 16.66 -13.84 26.17
N LEU A 238 17.76 -14.56 26.25
CA LEU A 238 17.97 -15.51 27.36
C LEU A 238 18.32 -14.80 28.67
N GLU A 239 19.00 -13.64 28.63
CA GLU A 239 19.34 -12.87 29.82
C GLU A 239 18.09 -12.22 30.44
N ALA A 240 17.18 -11.74 29.64
CA ALA A 240 15.93 -11.16 30.10
C ALA A 240 14.79 -12.21 30.20
N ASP A 241 15.11 -13.49 29.99
CA ASP A 241 14.15 -14.61 30.00
C ASP A 241 12.88 -14.33 29.21
N ILE A 242 13.05 -13.83 27.96
CA ILE A 242 11.97 -13.52 27.04
C ILE A 242 11.89 -14.60 25.96
N TRP A 243 10.71 -15.15 25.83
CA TRP A 243 10.40 -16.19 24.88
C TRP A 243 9.29 -15.77 23.92
N SER A 244 9.20 -16.40 22.76
CA SER A 244 8.07 -16.25 21.85
C SER A 244 7.47 -17.60 21.50
N GLU A 245 6.16 -17.62 21.40
CA GLU A 245 5.41 -18.74 20.82
C GLU A 245 4.52 -18.24 19.70
N ASP A 246 4.33 -19.04 18.70
CA ASP A 246 3.36 -18.74 17.65
C ASP A 246 1.98 -19.21 18.11
N VAL A 247 1.09 -18.24 18.32
CA VAL A 247 -0.29 -18.48 18.71
C VAL A 247 -1.21 -18.26 17.51
N PHE A 248 -2.16 -19.18 17.39
CA PHE A 248 -3.22 -19.05 16.40
C PHE A 248 -4.38 -18.23 16.98
N VAL A 249 -4.71 -17.13 16.33
CA VAL A 249 -5.85 -16.27 16.69
C VAL A 249 -6.72 -16.10 15.46
N SER A 250 -7.95 -16.58 15.50
CA SER A 250 -8.93 -16.44 14.42
C SER A 250 -10.03 -15.45 14.80
N PRO A 251 -9.76 -14.15 14.82
CA PRO A 251 -10.82 -13.18 15.07
C PRO A 251 -11.74 -13.07 13.85
N ASN A 252 -13.03 -12.94 14.11
CA ASN A 252 -14.09 -12.89 13.10
C ASN A 252 -13.98 -11.76 12.07
N TYR A 253 -13.05 -10.83 12.25
CA TYR A 253 -12.82 -9.71 11.31
C TYR A 253 -11.72 -9.97 10.28
N ILE A 254 -11.09 -11.14 10.29
CA ILE A 254 -10.14 -11.53 9.24
C ILE A 254 -10.93 -12.03 8.05
N VAL A 255 -11.00 -11.21 7.01
CA VAL A 255 -11.76 -11.44 5.78
C VAL A 255 -10.86 -11.06 4.59
N PRO A 256 -9.91 -11.93 4.20
CA PRO A 256 -8.88 -11.59 3.22
C PRO A 256 -9.43 -11.10 1.88
N GLN A 257 -10.56 -11.64 1.41
CA GLN A 257 -11.18 -11.23 0.14
C GLN A 257 -11.57 -9.76 0.14
N LEU A 258 -12.05 -9.20 1.26
CA LEU A 258 -12.35 -7.77 1.36
C LEU A 258 -11.09 -6.92 1.20
N ALA A 259 -10.01 -7.29 1.88
CA ALA A 259 -8.75 -6.55 1.80
C ALA A 259 -8.13 -6.64 0.40
N VAL A 260 -8.18 -7.81 -0.23
CA VAL A 260 -7.72 -8.03 -1.61
C VAL A 260 -8.49 -7.12 -2.56
N HIS A 261 -9.82 -7.18 -2.49
CA HIS A 261 -10.69 -6.41 -3.39
C HIS A 261 -10.51 -4.90 -3.22
N ILE A 262 -10.51 -4.39 -1.98
CA ILE A 262 -10.31 -2.95 -1.72
C ILE A 262 -8.98 -2.46 -2.29
N THR A 263 -7.88 -3.23 -2.11
CA THR A 263 -6.57 -2.83 -2.62
C THR A 263 -6.47 -2.97 -4.14
N ALA A 264 -7.16 -3.93 -4.74
CA ALA A 264 -7.29 -4.10 -6.19
C ALA A 264 -8.07 -2.93 -6.83
N LEU A 265 -9.20 -2.55 -6.23
CA LEU A 265 -9.98 -1.37 -6.64
C LEU A 265 -9.14 -0.09 -6.58
N ALA A 266 -8.35 0.10 -5.52
CA ALA A 266 -7.47 1.26 -5.37
C ALA A 266 -6.41 1.30 -6.49
N ARG A 267 -5.76 0.16 -6.79
CA ARG A 267 -4.80 0.08 -7.90
C ARG A 267 -5.47 0.29 -9.26
N ARG A 268 -6.68 -0.24 -9.45
CA ARG A 268 -7.50 0.01 -10.65
C ARG A 268 -7.83 1.49 -10.81
N ALA A 269 -8.24 2.17 -9.74
CA ALA A 269 -8.55 3.60 -9.75
C ALA A 269 -7.31 4.42 -10.10
N LEU A 270 -6.17 4.19 -9.45
CA LEU A 270 -4.92 4.85 -9.77
C LEU A 270 -4.49 4.57 -11.21
N TRP A 271 -4.58 3.32 -11.69
CA TRP A 271 -4.24 2.97 -13.06
C TRP A 271 -5.09 3.75 -14.08
N LYS A 272 -6.39 3.89 -13.83
CA LYS A 272 -7.29 4.70 -14.69
C LYS A 272 -6.87 6.16 -14.75
N ILE A 273 -6.45 6.75 -13.62
CA ILE A 273 -5.92 8.12 -13.56
C ILE A 273 -4.65 8.23 -14.42
N LEU A 274 -3.67 7.33 -14.21
CA LEU A 274 -2.42 7.31 -14.97
C LEU A 274 -2.68 7.15 -16.48
N ASN A 275 -3.52 6.20 -16.85
CA ASN A 275 -3.91 5.96 -18.24
C ASN A 275 -4.63 7.17 -18.87
N GLY A 276 -5.46 7.85 -18.09
CA GLY A 276 -6.12 9.09 -18.50
C GLY A 276 -5.12 10.22 -18.79
N VAL A 277 -4.07 10.36 -17.98
CA VAL A 277 -2.96 11.30 -18.24
C VAL A 277 -2.29 10.99 -19.57
N VAL A 278 -1.91 9.71 -19.79
CA VAL A 278 -1.23 9.28 -21.02
C VAL A 278 -2.12 9.47 -22.26
N LYS A 279 -3.39 9.07 -22.19
CA LYS A 279 -4.36 9.25 -23.30
C LYS A 279 -4.58 10.71 -23.69
N LYS A 280 -4.43 11.65 -22.77
CA LYS A 280 -4.50 13.10 -23.00
C LYS A 280 -3.17 13.72 -23.44
N GLY A 281 -2.13 12.92 -23.71
CA GLY A 281 -0.79 13.40 -24.11
C GLY A 281 0.06 13.94 -22.96
N GLY A 282 -0.36 13.78 -21.71
CA GLY A 282 0.42 14.17 -20.55
C GLY A 282 1.57 13.20 -20.24
N ARG A 283 2.51 13.65 -19.41
CA ARG A 283 3.66 12.86 -18.94
C ARG A 283 3.48 12.52 -17.47
N ILE A 284 3.74 11.26 -17.11
CA ILE A 284 3.75 10.80 -15.72
C ILE A 284 5.21 10.76 -15.25
N TYR A 285 5.48 11.23 -14.04
CA TYR A 285 6.80 11.17 -13.40
C TYR A 285 6.83 10.16 -12.27
N TYR A 286 5.83 10.19 -11.40
CA TYR A 286 5.80 9.38 -10.20
C TYR A 286 4.37 9.05 -9.79
N CYS A 287 4.16 7.89 -9.18
CA CYS A 287 2.93 7.59 -8.45
C CYS A 287 3.22 6.87 -7.14
N ASP A 288 2.35 7.05 -6.17
CA ASP A 288 2.44 6.36 -4.88
C ASP A 288 1.07 6.14 -4.25
N THR A 289 0.57 4.93 -4.41
CA THR A 289 -0.69 4.45 -3.81
C THR A 289 -1.93 5.22 -4.28
N ASP A 290 -2.06 6.47 -3.90
CA ASP A 290 -3.20 7.37 -4.10
C ASP A 290 -2.78 8.71 -4.74
N SER A 291 -1.51 8.90 -5.03
CA SER A 291 -0.98 10.12 -5.60
C SER A 291 -0.33 9.92 -6.97
N VAL A 292 -0.34 10.97 -7.77
CA VAL A 292 0.34 11.04 -9.08
C VAL A 292 1.00 12.40 -9.27
N ILE A 293 2.23 12.38 -9.84
CA ILE A 293 2.90 13.58 -10.36
C ILE A 293 2.91 13.50 -11.88
N CYS A 294 2.30 14.47 -12.52
CA CYS A 294 2.18 14.53 -13.99
C CYS A 294 2.31 15.97 -14.52
N SER A 295 2.60 16.12 -15.82
CA SER A 295 2.64 17.41 -16.52
C SER A 295 1.96 17.34 -17.89
N GLY A 296 1.76 18.51 -18.51
CA GLY A 296 1.10 18.63 -19.83
C GLY A 296 -0.41 18.46 -19.79
N VAL A 297 -0.99 18.05 -18.67
CA VAL A 297 -2.42 17.88 -18.47
C VAL A 297 -2.81 18.33 -17.07
N LYS A 298 -3.83 19.16 -16.95
CA LYS A 298 -4.50 19.42 -15.67
C LYS A 298 -5.66 18.45 -15.52
N LEU A 299 -5.72 17.80 -14.35
CA LEU A 299 -6.81 16.90 -13.99
C LEU A 299 -7.86 17.67 -13.21
N ASP A 300 -9.13 17.29 -13.39
CA ASP A 300 -10.23 17.87 -12.66
C ASP A 300 -10.09 17.56 -11.16
N ALA A 301 -9.98 18.61 -10.35
CA ALA A 301 -9.85 18.48 -8.90
C ALA A 301 -11.24 18.51 -8.24
N ASP A 302 -11.49 17.54 -7.34
CA ASP A 302 -12.70 17.46 -6.53
C ASP A 302 -12.32 17.15 -5.07
N LYS A 303 -12.92 17.89 -4.13
CA LYS A 303 -12.69 17.69 -2.69
C LYS A 303 -13.52 16.55 -2.10
N LYS A 304 -14.40 15.93 -2.88
CA LYS A 304 -15.23 14.81 -2.43
C LYS A 304 -14.40 13.58 -2.08
N LEU A 305 -14.99 12.67 -1.34
CA LEU A 305 -14.44 11.36 -1.05
C LEU A 305 -14.14 10.61 -2.36
N GLY A 306 -12.90 10.18 -2.56
CA GLY A 306 -12.43 9.55 -3.80
C GLY A 306 -12.12 10.52 -4.95
N GLY A 307 -12.39 11.82 -4.79
CA GLY A 307 -12.03 12.84 -5.76
C GLY A 307 -10.53 13.17 -5.73
N LEU A 308 -10.01 13.69 -6.84
CA LEU A 308 -8.64 14.15 -6.95
C LEU A 308 -8.49 15.54 -6.34
N LYS A 309 -7.49 15.72 -5.49
CA LYS A 309 -7.09 17.00 -4.94
C LYS A 309 -5.75 17.41 -5.52
N LEU A 310 -5.64 18.63 -6.05
CA LEU A 310 -4.36 19.23 -6.37
C LEU A 310 -3.66 19.61 -5.05
N GLU A 311 -2.53 18.99 -4.78
CA GLU A 311 -1.75 19.21 -3.56
C GLU A 311 -0.70 20.30 -3.77
N ASN A 312 0.02 20.23 -4.88
CA ASN A 312 1.11 21.16 -5.20
C ASN A 312 1.31 21.33 -6.71
N THR A 313 1.77 22.52 -7.10
CA THR A 313 2.36 22.77 -8.40
C THR A 313 3.87 22.69 -8.25
N ILE A 314 4.52 21.90 -9.08
CA ILE A 314 5.94 21.55 -9.01
C ILE A 314 6.67 22.25 -10.14
N THR A 315 7.78 22.92 -9.80
CA THR A 315 8.67 23.62 -10.75
C THR A 315 9.91 22.81 -11.08
N ARG A 316 10.33 21.91 -10.20
CA ARG A 316 11.45 20.97 -10.41
C ARG A 316 11.28 19.74 -9.52
N ALA A 317 11.69 18.57 -10.00
CA ALA A 317 11.73 17.37 -9.18
C ALA A 317 12.84 16.41 -9.59
N THR A 318 13.29 15.61 -8.63
CA THR A 318 14.20 14.47 -8.83
C THR A 318 13.70 13.26 -8.06
N PHE A 319 13.56 12.13 -8.74
CA PHE A 319 13.03 10.89 -8.18
C PHE A 319 14.11 9.81 -8.21
N THR A 320 14.62 9.42 -7.06
CA THR A 320 15.66 8.37 -6.93
C THR A 320 15.04 6.99 -6.67
N LEU A 321 14.16 6.90 -5.70
CA LEU A 321 13.42 5.66 -5.36
C LEU A 321 11.97 5.98 -5.00
N PRO A 322 11.08 4.98 -5.04
CA PRO A 322 9.77 5.13 -4.44
C PRO A 322 9.87 5.62 -2.99
N LYS A 323 9.24 6.75 -2.71
CA LYS A 323 9.29 7.45 -1.41
C LYS A 323 10.66 8.03 -1.05
N LEU A 324 11.55 8.20 -2.03
CA LEU A 324 12.80 8.97 -1.90
C LEU A 324 12.91 9.91 -3.11
N TYR A 325 12.51 11.15 -2.92
CA TYR A 325 12.49 12.17 -3.97
C TYR A 325 12.56 13.58 -3.40
N LEU A 326 12.99 14.50 -4.25
CA LEU A 326 13.03 15.95 -4.00
C LEU A 326 12.04 16.63 -4.95
N VAL A 327 11.24 17.55 -4.44
CA VAL A 327 10.36 18.41 -5.24
C VAL A 327 10.50 19.87 -4.82
N GLU A 328 10.59 20.76 -5.81
CA GLU A 328 10.51 22.19 -5.64
C GLU A 328 9.10 22.63 -6.04
N THR A 329 8.40 23.32 -5.15
CA THR A 329 7.01 23.72 -5.35
C THR A 329 6.88 25.21 -5.51
N LYS A 330 5.87 25.63 -6.31
CA LYS A 330 5.50 27.04 -6.44
C LYS A 330 4.83 27.49 -5.14
N GLU A 331 5.31 28.58 -4.54
CA GLU A 331 4.64 29.16 -3.37
C GLU A 331 3.33 29.84 -3.77
N GLU A 332 2.27 29.63 -2.96
CA GLU A 332 1.17 30.58 -2.88
C GLU A 332 1.67 31.82 -2.15
N SER A 333 1.67 32.94 -2.85
CA SER A 333 2.20 34.24 -2.42
C SER A 333 1.57 34.70 -1.11
N THR A 334 2.24 34.44 0.01
CA THR A 334 2.16 35.26 1.20
C THR A 334 3.46 36.02 1.37
N LYS A 335 3.37 37.35 1.48
CA LYS A 335 4.40 38.37 1.47
C LYS A 335 5.61 38.10 2.37
N LYS A 336 6.48 37.12 2.10
CA LYS A 336 7.82 37.00 2.69
C LYS A 336 8.75 36.21 1.78
N LYS A 337 9.85 36.88 1.34
CA LYS A 337 11.08 36.37 0.71
C LYS A 337 10.99 35.17 -0.23
N LEU A 338 11.61 35.28 -1.39
CA LEU A 338 11.97 34.26 -2.37
C LEU A 338 12.81 33.10 -1.74
N GLU A 339 12.27 32.33 -0.85
CA GLU A 339 12.86 31.07 -0.43
C GLU A 339 12.28 29.96 -1.29
N ARG A 340 13.15 29.18 -1.92
CA ARG A 340 12.73 28.01 -2.70
C ARG A 340 12.02 27.03 -1.76
N ASN A 341 10.76 26.71 -2.04
CA ASN A 341 10.02 25.73 -1.22
C ASN A 341 10.39 24.31 -1.67
N ILE A 342 11.51 23.82 -1.15
CA ILE A 342 12.03 22.49 -1.47
C ILE A 342 11.54 21.52 -0.41
N LYS A 343 10.91 20.42 -0.86
CA LYS A 343 10.46 19.32 -0.01
C LYS A 343 11.19 18.05 -0.39
N VAL A 344 11.87 17.44 0.57
CA VAL A 344 12.48 16.12 0.42
C VAL A 344 11.62 15.09 1.11
N ARG A 345 11.33 14.00 0.41
CA ARG A 345 10.62 12.85 0.96
C ARG A 345 11.57 11.65 1.03
N ALA A 346 11.71 11.08 2.21
CA ALA A 346 12.48 9.85 2.41
C ALA A 346 11.71 8.88 3.31
N LYS A 347 11.41 7.68 2.80
CA LYS A 347 10.66 6.67 3.56
C LYS A 347 11.36 6.33 4.87
N GLY A 348 10.63 6.49 5.98
CA GLY A 348 11.11 6.21 7.33
C GLY A 348 11.93 7.34 7.95
N MET A 349 11.98 8.49 7.25
CA MET A 349 12.30 9.79 7.80
C MET A 349 10.94 10.50 7.92
N GLY A 350 10.24 10.32 9.00
CA GLY A 350 9.02 11.08 9.28
C GLY A 350 9.36 12.47 9.82
N PRO A 351 8.42 13.42 9.88
CA PRO A 351 8.59 14.58 10.75
C PRO A 351 8.89 14.04 12.14
N GLY A 352 10.03 14.39 12.68
CA GLY A 352 10.47 13.94 13.99
C GLY A 352 9.38 14.21 15.02
N ILE A 353 9.25 13.37 16.02
CA ILE A 353 8.43 13.66 17.17
C ILE A 353 9.11 14.83 17.86
N ARG A 354 8.57 16.04 17.72
CA ARG A 354 9.03 17.20 18.46
C ARG A 354 8.76 16.99 19.95
N LEU A 355 9.79 16.63 20.67
CA LEU A 355 9.78 16.57 22.12
C LEU A 355 10.67 17.72 22.64
N GLY A 356 10.04 18.88 22.97
CA GLY A 356 10.72 19.94 23.69
C GLY A 356 10.99 21.23 22.94
N GLU A 357 11.34 22.26 23.67
CA GLU A 357 11.42 23.66 23.30
C GLU A 357 12.55 24.00 22.30
N LYS A 358 12.39 25.16 21.68
CA LYS A 358 13.24 25.80 20.67
C LYS A 358 14.76 25.58 20.85
N GLY A 359 15.41 25.10 19.78
CA GLY A 359 16.87 25.11 19.61
C GLY A 359 17.46 23.72 19.78
N ASP A 360 18.00 23.14 18.73
CA ASP A 360 18.69 21.84 18.70
C ASP A 360 17.77 20.61 18.88
N ASP A 361 16.76 20.49 18.01
CA ASP A 361 15.96 19.26 17.96
C ASP A 361 16.71 18.19 17.14
N PRO A 362 17.37 17.21 17.79
CA PRO A 362 18.02 16.09 17.08
C PRO A 362 17.02 15.19 16.35
N PHE A 363 15.72 15.50 16.44
CA PHE A 363 14.61 14.77 15.85
C PHE A 363 13.95 15.52 14.69
N ALA A 364 14.46 16.67 14.28
CA ALA A 364 13.98 17.39 13.09
C ALA A 364 14.34 16.58 11.83
N GLY A 365 13.53 15.59 11.53
CA GLY A 365 13.78 14.59 10.52
C GLY A 365 13.39 14.99 9.10
N GLU A 366 13.58 16.25 8.70
CA GLU A 366 13.53 16.64 7.30
C GLU A 366 14.94 16.55 6.71
N LEU A 367 15.09 15.66 5.71
CA LEU A 367 16.31 15.54 4.95
C LEU A 367 16.53 16.86 4.18
N SER A 368 17.69 17.51 4.35
CA SER A 368 18.03 18.70 3.59
C SER A 368 18.29 18.38 2.12
N GLU A 369 18.24 19.39 1.25
CA GLU A 369 18.57 19.24 -0.17
C GLU A 369 20.01 18.72 -0.35
N SER A 370 20.95 19.27 0.40
CA SER A 370 22.35 18.86 0.37
C SER A 370 22.57 17.41 0.80
N GLU A 371 21.91 16.96 1.86
CA GLU A 371 21.94 15.56 2.28
C GLU A 371 21.29 14.63 1.26
N TYR A 372 20.17 15.05 0.65
CA TYR A 372 19.55 14.28 -0.42
C TYR A 372 20.53 14.03 -1.56
N PHE A 373 21.19 15.07 -2.07
CA PHE A 373 22.16 14.91 -3.15
C PHE A 373 23.40 14.12 -2.69
N ARG A 374 23.90 14.34 -1.48
CA ARG A 374 25.02 13.57 -0.92
C ARG A 374 24.78 12.05 -0.98
N ILE A 375 23.58 11.60 -0.61
CA ILE A 375 23.28 10.18 -0.54
C ILE A 375 22.76 9.57 -1.84
N THR A 376 22.34 10.38 -2.80
CA THR A 376 21.72 9.90 -4.06
C THR A 376 22.62 10.04 -5.28
N THR A 377 23.71 10.81 -5.21
CA THR A 377 24.65 10.98 -6.32
C THR A 377 25.56 9.76 -6.44
N ASP A 378 25.71 9.23 -7.68
CA ASP A 378 26.64 8.16 -8.04
C ASP A 378 27.84 8.76 -8.80
N GLY A 379 29.02 8.16 -8.67
CA GLY A 379 30.24 8.57 -9.39
C GLY A 379 31.33 9.16 -8.51
N GLU A 380 32.30 9.87 -9.11
CA GLU A 380 33.36 10.57 -8.38
C GLU A 380 32.77 11.62 -7.45
N GLY A 381 32.99 11.47 -6.14
CA GLY A 381 32.38 12.28 -5.10
C GLY A 381 31.11 11.67 -4.45
N ALA A 382 30.71 10.47 -4.88
CA ALA A 382 29.65 9.73 -4.20
C ALA A 382 30.02 9.50 -2.72
N ALA A 383 29.04 9.60 -1.83
CA ALA A 383 29.27 9.33 -0.42
C ALA A 383 29.67 7.86 -0.20
N SER A 384 30.77 7.66 0.53
CA SER A 384 31.20 6.32 0.97
C SER A 384 30.20 5.72 1.98
N ASP A 385 29.55 6.59 2.75
CA ASP A 385 28.46 6.25 3.66
C ASP A 385 27.15 6.88 3.19
N ARG A 386 26.21 6.02 2.79
CA ARG A 386 24.85 6.39 2.39
C ARG A 386 23.85 6.17 3.51
N SER A 387 24.31 6.12 4.74
CA SER A 387 23.45 6.00 5.91
C SER A 387 22.79 7.32 6.25
N LEU A 388 21.53 7.24 6.63
CA LEU A 388 20.79 8.32 7.26
C LEU A 388 20.60 8.02 8.73
N HIS A 389 21.13 8.87 9.58
CA HIS A 389 20.86 8.84 11.00
C HIS A 389 19.41 9.27 11.25
N ARG A 390 18.66 8.46 11.94
CA ARG A 390 17.28 8.73 12.28
C ARG A 390 16.93 8.21 13.65
N HIS A 391 15.90 8.75 14.21
CA HIS A 391 15.26 8.17 15.39
C HIS A 391 14.03 7.38 14.96
N ARG A 392 13.82 6.23 15.53
CA ARG A 392 12.64 5.40 15.29
C ARG A 392 11.96 5.01 16.58
N LEU A 393 10.66 4.77 16.51
CA LEU A 393 9.97 4.13 17.62
C LEU A 393 10.55 2.74 17.88
N THR A 394 10.83 2.46 19.13
CA THR A 394 11.28 1.15 19.58
C THR A 394 10.20 0.12 19.26
N LYS A 395 10.58 -0.99 18.69
CA LYS A 395 9.67 -2.15 18.59
C LYS A 395 9.42 -2.67 20.00
N PHE A 396 8.20 -3.14 20.26
CA PHE A 396 7.81 -3.63 21.58
C PHE A 396 8.83 -4.64 22.17
N LYS A 397 9.24 -5.61 21.36
CA LYS A 397 10.26 -6.61 21.74
C LYS A 397 11.57 -5.97 22.21
N GLU A 398 12.11 -5.03 21.44
CA GLU A 398 13.39 -4.35 21.74
C GLU A 398 13.27 -3.51 23.01
N GLY A 399 12.16 -2.77 23.15
CA GLY A 399 11.91 -1.94 24.33
C GLY A 399 11.68 -2.77 25.59
N LEU A 400 11.01 -3.92 25.47
CA LEU A 400 10.79 -4.83 26.58
C LEU A 400 12.11 -5.45 27.04
N ALA A 401 12.96 -5.92 26.13
CA ALA A 401 14.27 -6.47 26.46
C ALA A 401 15.16 -5.45 27.18
N ALA A 402 15.21 -4.21 26.66
CA ALA A 402 15.98 -3.14 27.32
C ALA A 402 15.45 -2.80 28.71
N TYR A 403 14.12 -2.71 28.87
CA TYR A 403 13.50 -2.45 30.17
C TYR A 403 13.80 -3.53 31.19
N LEU A 404 13.76 -4.80 30.81
CA LEU A 404 14.00 -5.92 31.72
C LEU A 404 15.48 -6.06 32.12
N LYS A 405 16.41 -5.67 31.22
CA LYS A 405 17.86 -5.69 31.53
C LYS A 405 18.29 -4.57 32.50
N GLU A 406 17.78 -3.37 32.29
CA GLU A 406 18.28 -2.18 32.98
C GLU A 406 17.32 -1.62 34.01
N ALA A 407 16.10 -2.17 34.14
CA ALA A 407 15.02 -1.68 35.03
C ALA A 407 14.72 -0.17 34.85
N THR A 408 15.06 0.38 33.67
CA THR A 408 14.90 1.79 33.34
C THR A 408 13.62 2.03 32.56
N LYS A 409 13.37 3.28 32.18
CA LYS A 409 12.18 3.63 31.37
C LYS A 409 12.20 2.87 30.05
N PHE A 410 11.05 2.28 29.68
CA PHE A 410 10.88 1.66 28.37
C PHE A 410 11.25 2.66 27.27
N PRO A 411 12.31 2.43 26.48
CA PRO A 411 12.76 3.39 25.50
C PRO A 411 11.72 3.49 24.38
N ARG A 412 11.15 4.68 24.18
CA ARG A 412 10.15 4.93 23.13
C ARG A 412 10.77 5.25 21.78
N VAL A 413 11.92 5.91 21.81
CA VAL A 413 12.63 6.38 20.63
C VAL A 413 14.11 6.03 20.77
N ILE A 414 14.68 5.42 19.74
CA ILE A 414 16.10 5.03 19.72
C ILE A 414 16.75 5.53 18.43
N PRO A 415 18.05 5.89 18.47
CA PRO A 415 18.79 6.19 17.26
C PRO A 415 18.87 4.94 16.37
N SER A 416 18.87 5.14 15.08
CA SER A 416 18.94 4.06 14.10
C SER A 416 19.47 4.57 12.79
N ASP A 417 20.44 3.87 12.23
CA ASP A 417 20.94 4.15 10.90
C ASP A 417 20.10 3.44 9.83
N LYS A 418 19.89 4.11 8.74
CA LYS A 418 19.20 3.56 7.59
C LYS A 418 20.08 3.70 6.37
N GLU A 419 20.59 2.58 5.88
CA GLU A 419 21.26 2.53 4.59
C GLU A 419 20.28 2.85 3.44
N ILE A 420 20.66 3.77 2.59
CA ILE A 420 19.90 4.19 1.41
C ILE A 420 20.44 3.43 0.19
N ARG A 421 19.55 2.65 -0.41
CA ARG A 421 19.80 2.06 -1.73
C ARG A 421 19.43 3.09 -2.78
N THR A 422 20.30 3.33 -3.77
CA THR A 422 20.06 4.31 -4.83
C THR A 422 19.59 3.67 -6.14
N ARG A 423 19.79 2.37 -6.32
CA ARG A 423 19.41 1.69 -7.56
C ARG A 423 17.91 1.42 -7.62
N TYR A 424 17.24 2.07 -8.58
CA TYR A 424 15.87 1.78 -8.93
C TYR A 424 15.77 0.54 -9.83
N ASP A 425 14.94 -0.42 -9.47
CA ASP A 425 14.86 -1.73 -10.13
C ASP A 425 13.42 -2.25 -10.35
N LYS A 426 12.41 -1.40 -10.14
CA LYS A 426 11.02 -1.76 -10.45
C LYS A 426 10.67 -1.62 -11.92
N ARG A 427 11.37 -0.74 -12.62
CA ARG A 427 11.30 -0.52 -14.06
C ARG A 427 12.72 -0.40 -14.60
N ARG A 428 12.91 -0.59 -15.90
CA ARG A 428 14.21 -0.36 -16.56
C ARG A 428 14.35 1.15 -16.79
N VAL A 429 15.42 1.75 -16.27
CA VAL A 429 15.77 3.14 -16.56
C VAL A 429 16.41 3.21 -17.95
N LEU A 430 15.96 4.16 -18.76
CA LEU A 430 16.44 4.44 -20.11
C LEU A 430 17.32 5.69 -20.11
N ASP A 431 18.06 5.90 -21.19
CA ASP A 431 18.78 7.14 -21.42
C ASP A 431 17.83 8.34 -21.39
N GLY A 432 18.27 9.45 -20.79
CA GLY A 432 17.41 10.64 -20.60
C GLY A 432 16.44 10.55 -19.41
N GLY A 433 16.50 9.49 -18.61
CA GLY A 433 15.76 9.37 -17.33
C GLY A 433 14.33 8.84 -17.45
N ASP A 434 13.88 8.47 -18.64
CA ASP A 434 12.62 7.75 -18.82
C ASP A 434 12.72 6.31 -18.29
N THR A 435 11.59 5.66 -18.04
CA THR A 435 11.58 4.26 -17.62
C THR A 435 10.60 3.41 -18.44
N SER A 436 10.94 2.16 -18.67
CA SER A 436 10.05 1.15 -19.27
C SER A 436 9.73 0.03 -18.28
N PRO A 437 8.61 -0.66 -18.41
CA PRO A 437 8.30 -1.84 -17.60
C PRO A 437 9.37 -2.92 -17.76
N LEU A 438 9.52 -3.76 -16.75
CA LEU A 438 10.28 -5.00 -16.88
C LEU A 438 9.49 -5.96 -17.76
N VAL A 439 10.17 -6.64 -18.66
CA VAL A 439 9.54 -7.66 -19.53
C VAL A 439 9.89 -9.04 -18.99
N THR A 440 8.89 -9.89 -18.85
CA THR A 440 9.02 -11.32 -18.51
C THR A 440 8.87 -12.14 -19.78
N LEU A 441 9.78 -13.09 -19.97
CA LEU A 441 9.80 -14.01 -21.12
C LEU A 441 8.85 -15.18 -20.90
#